data_1c346e0774c3118220a0e4ad55b78dbb
#
_entry.id   1c346e0774c3118220a0e4ad55b78dbb
#
_cell.length_a   1.000
_cell.length_b   1.000
_cell.length_c   1.000
_cell.angle_alpha   90.00
_cell.angle_beta   90.00
_cell.angle_gamma   90.00
#
_symmetry.space_group_name_H-M   'P 1'
#
loop_
_entity.id
_entity.type
_entity.pdbx_description
1 polymer ?
#
loop_
_entity_poly.entity_id
_entity_poly.type
_entity_poly.pdbx_seq_one_letter_code
_entity_poly.pdbx_strand_id
1 'polypeptide(L)'
;MIATLFLRSLLFSPPSLSLLVLHRRREGELCERRRITSPIIIIIIILIPDLRRMTMTMTMNVCTHVAEVCLLLILIVGIGSVCTQAKPVLPEGIEAVKVDMLPHEGFGTAEEVYSSGIADAVVGLRRAMHAQPGVMYDEYFASETSVSTLRLMGVSESNIKTGLGVTGVVAHIGAGSLESTMRADSSVRTITLRADMDALPIHEETDVPFKSTVDGVMHACGHDAHTAMLLGAAMLLKRHESELVAMNAAVRLFFQPAEEGGAGAKALVDAGAIDGTSAAVMLHVSPEDDVGTFATMRGRTNAACFTFHVIIKGVGAHGAAPHQSKDPIAAAGAIVTGIHQIVSRTIIPTDAAVISIGYINGGKAFNVIPDEVTLGGTIRLLDVSLFDSVWQTLTLRIAGIAEAYGCSAEVINRNGEKGLNSRGEEFTIYAFPPLVNDIGIIELGEEVATKMYGEGTVDRGDTPFMGCEGTVILPLYLGYMMNDEHC
;
A
#
# COMPACT_ATOMS: atom_id res chain seq x y z
N MET A 1 -9.33 34.73 -17.27
CA MET A 1 -8.51 35.76 -16.56
C MET A 1 -8.10 35.30 -15.17
N ILE A 2 -8.96 34.62 -14.40
CA ILE A 2 -8.64 34.09 -13.05
C ILE A 2 -7.71 32.86 -13.14
N ALA A 3 -7.95 31.95 -14.08
CA ALA A 3 -7.11 30.77 -14.30
C ALA A 3 -5.67 31.10 -14.74
N THR A 4 -5.48 32.15 -15.52
CA THR A 4 -4.15 32.58 -15.98
C THR A 4 -3.33 33.25 -14.88
N LEU A 5 -3.97 33.86 -13.89
CA LEU A 5 -3.32 34.41 -12.70
C LEU A 5 -2.92 33.31 -11.70
N PHE A 6 -3.68 32.24 -11.62
CA PHE A 6 -3.41 31.12 -10.73
C PHE A 6 -2.20 30.28 -11.23
N LEU A 7 -2.11 30.06 -12.54
CA LEU A 7 -0.94 29.39 -13.14
C LEU A 7 0.36 30.21 -13.03
N ARG A 8 0.27 31.56 -13.03
CA ARG A 8 1.45 32.40 -12.83
C ARG A 8 1.97 32.37 -11.38
N SER A 9 1.13 32.17 -10.39
CA SER A 9 1.58 32.06 -8.98
C SER A 9 2.29 30.74 -8.66
N LEU A 10 1.99 29.66 -9.42
CA LEU A 10 2.67 28.36 -9.31
C LEU A 10 4.06 28.32 -9.99
N LEU A 11 4.37 29.29 -10.86
CA LEU A 11 5.56 29.27 -11.68
C LEU A 11 6.68 30.23 -11.22
N PHE A 12 6.38 31.18 -10.33
CA PHE A 12 7.36 32.17 -9.89
C PHE A 12 7.05 32.62 -8.44
N SER A 13 7.76 32.08 -7.47
CA SER A 13 7.89 32.70 -6.14
C SER A 13 9.29 32.52 -5.58
N PRO A 14 10.08 33.57 -5.49
CA PRO A 14 11.04 33.71 -4.41
C PRO A 14 10.33 34.23 -3.14
N PRO A 15 10.91 34.07 -1.94
CA PRO A 15 10.22 34.26 -0.68
C PRO A 15 9.92 35.75 -0.38
N SER A 16 8.75 35.99 0.15
CA SER A 16 8.23 37.26 0.69
C SER A 16 7.49 38.17 -0.31
N LEU A 17 6.15 38.12 -0.29
CA LEU A 17 5.32 39.30 -0.51
C LEU A 17 3.89 39.08 0.06
N SER A 18 3.52 39.94 0.98
CA SER A 18 2.20 40.03 1.60
C SER A 18 1.13 40.45 0.59
N LEU A 19 0.07 39.67 0.43
CA LEU A 19 -1.03 39.99 -0.48
C LEU A 19 -2.15 40.71 0.29
N LEU A 20 -2.42 41.95 -0.11
CA LEU A 20 -3.53 42.75 0.38
C LEU A 20 -4.80 42.41 -0.41
N VAL A 21 -5.81 41.83 0.21
CA VAL A 21 -7.09 41.51 -0.43
C VAL A 21 -8.05 42.68 -0.28
N LEU A 22 -8.40 43.34 -1.38
CA LEU A 22 -9.45 44.37 -1.43
C LEU A 22 -10.81 43.72 -1.70
N HIS A 23 -11.67 43.71 -0.68
CA HIS A 23 -13.08 43.34 -0.80
C HIS A 23 -13.88 44.47 -1.45
N ARG A 24 -14.60 44.16 -2.53
CA ARG A 24 -15.70 44.99 -3.02
C ARG A 24 -17.02 44.33 -2.69
N ARG A 25 -17.75 44.85 -1.72
CA ARG A 25 -19.17 44.52 -1.48
C ARG A 25 -20.05 45.14 -2.58
N ARG A 26 -20.98 44.38 -3.09
CA ARG A 26 -22.26 44.92 -3.60
C ARG A 26 -23.40 44.14 -2.94
N GLU A 27 -24.33 44.93 -2.44
CA GLU A 27 -25.51 44.56 -1.68
C GLU A 27 -26.59 43.91 -2.56
N GLY A 28 -27.36 42.99 -1.94
CA GLY A 28 -28.77 42.77 -2.18
C GLY A 28 -29.10 41.65 -3.18
N GLU A 29 -29.40 40.48 -2.66
CA GLU A 29 -30.63 39.73 -2.88
C GLU A 29 -30.54 38.32 -2.25
N LEU A 30 -31.54 38.02 -1.41
CA LEU A 30 -31.75 36.68 -0.89
C LEU A 30 -32.14 35.75 -2.03
N CYS A 31 -31.40 34.68 -2.25
CA CYS A 31 -31.85 33.59 -3.08
C CYS A 31 -31.59 32.26 -2.36
N GLU A 32 -32.62 31.42 -2.37
CA GLU A 32 -32.73 30.16 -1.70
C GLU A 32 -31.55 29.22 -1.96
N ARG A 33 -31.15 28.49 -0.91
CA ARG A 33 -30.19 27.39 -0.98
C ARG A 33 -30.77 26.25 -1.86
N ARG A 34 -30.45 26.27 -3.14
CA ARG A 34 -30.39 25.03 -3.93
C ARG A 34 -28.98 24.49 -3.87
N ARG A 35 -28.84 23.27 -3.38
CA ARG A 35 -27.59 22.51 -3.44
C ARG A 35 -27.20 22.37 -4.90
N ILE A 36 -26.21 23.12 -5.35
CA ILE A 36 -25.55 22.90 -6.64
C ILE A 36 -24.40 21.94 -6.36
N THR A 37 -24.65 20.68 -6.60
CA THR A 37 -23.62 19.65 -6.74
C THR A 37 -22.90 19.92 -8.05
N SER A 38 -21.74 20.53 -8.04
CA SER A 38 -20.64 20.26 -8.95
C SER A 38 -19.70 21.46 -9.23
N PRO A 39 -18.58 21.59 -8.53
CA PRO A 39 -17.43 22.35 -9.04
C PRO A 39 -16.37 21.47 -9.75
N ILE A 40 -16.52 20.14 -9.76
CA ILE A 40 -15.53 19.16 -10.25
C ILE A 40 -15.32 19.26 -11.77
N ILE A 41 -16.35 19.63 -12.50
CA ILE A 41 -16.43 19.63 -13.98
C ILE A 41 -15.42 20.58 -14.64
N ILE A 42 -15.10 21.69 -14.01
CA ILE A 42 -14.33 22.77 -14.66
C ILE A 42 -12.82 22.51 -14.65
N ILE A 43 -12.31 21.75 -13.67
CA ILE A 43 -10.85 21.59 -13.47
C ILE A 43 -10.24 20.60 -14.46
N ILE A 44 -10.93 19.50 -14.78
CA ILE A 44 -10.43 18.48 -15.72
C ILE A 44 -10.34 19.03 -17.15
N ILE A 45 -11.31 19.85 -17.56
CA ILE A 45 -11.33 20.47 -18.91
C ILE A 45 -10.24 21.51 -19.09
N ILE A 46 -9.83 22.19 -18.01
CA ILE A 46 -8.85 23.29 -18.08
C ILE A 46 -7.40 22.76 -18.12
N LEU A 47 -7.11 21.63 -17.46
CA LEU A 47 -5.74 21.12 -17.38
C LEU A 47 -5.26 20.42 -18.66
N ILE A 48 -6.13 19.77 -19.40
CA ILE A 48 -5.77 19.01 -20.61
C ILE A 48 -5.47 19.90 -21.84
N PRO A 49 -6.25 20.94 -22.15
CA PRO A 49 -5.92 21.86 -23.24
C PRO A 49 -4.68 22.73 -23.00
N ASP A 50 -4.39 23.09 -21.75
CA ASP A 50 -3.23 23.92 -21.43
C ASP A 50 -1.92 23.12 -21.48
N LEU A 51 -1.94 21.79 -21.26
CA LEU A 51 -0.81 20.91 -21.48
C LEU A 51 -0.34 20.92 -22.95
N ARG A 52 -1.22 21.12 -23.92
CA ARG A 52 -0.89 21.24 -25.35
C ARG A 52 -0.15 22.52 -25.72
N ARG A 53 -0.19 23.57 -24.88
CA ARG A 53 0.44 24.88 -25.15
C ARG A 53 1.79 25.09 -24.46
N MET A 54 2.20 24.16 -23.60
CA MET A 54 3.46 24.27 -22.86
C MET A 54 4.61 23.57 -23.59
N THR A 55 4.92 24.02 -24.79
CA THR A 55 6.17 23.66 -25.46
C THR A 55 7.36 24.46 -24.92
N MET A 56 8.40 23.78 -24.52
CA MET A 56 9.79 24.22 -24.45
C MET A 56 10.25 25.12 -23.29
N THR A 57 10.07 24.79 -22.00
CA THR A 57 11.12 25.24 -21.02
C THR A 57 11.00 24.63 -19.60
N MET A 58 10.52 23.41 -19.42
CA MET A 58 10.27 22.91 -18.05
C MET A 58 10.65 21.46 -17.83
N THR A 59 11.89 21.20 -17.51
CA THR A 59 12.38 19.84 -17.17
C THR A 59 12.00 19.36 -15.76
N MET A 60 11.66 20.24 -14.84
CA MET A 60 11.22 19.87 -13.47
C MET A 60 9.69 19.71 -13.31
N ASN A 61 8.86 20.39 -14.10
CA ASN A 61 7.40 20.43 -13.87
C ASN A 61 6.60 19.24 -14.43
N VAL A 62 7.16 18.42 -15.32
CA VAL A 62 6.37 17.33 -15.94
C VAL A 62 6.23 16.12 -15.02
N CYS A 63 7.20 15.79 -14.18
CA CYS A 63 7.02 14.73 -13.17
C CYS A 63 5.92 15.10 -12.18
N THR A 64 5.85 16.37 -11.76
CA THR A 64 4.81 16.88 -10.87
C THR A 64 3.43 16.78 -11.53
N HIS A 65 3.30 17.18 -12.79
CA HIS A 65 2.00 17.11 -13.51
C HIS A 65 1.55 15.68 -13.81
N VAL A 66 2.46 14.76 -14.11
CA VAL A 66 2.10 13.33 -14.28
C VAL A 66 1.68 12.73 -12.94
N ALA A 67 2.36 13.06 -11.84
CA ALA A 67 1.97 12.63 -10.51
C ALA A 67 0.59 13.20 -10.11
N GLU A 68 0.32 14.48 -10.39
CA GLU A 68 -0.99 15.10 -10.19
C GLU A 68 -2.10 14.37 -10.95
N VAL A 69 -1.90 14.09 -12.23
CA VAL A 69 -2.89 13.38 -13.06
C VAL A 69 -3.08 11.96 -12.56
N CYS A 70 -2.01 11.24 -12.23
CA CYS A 70 -2.11 9.87 -11.72
C CYS A 70 -2.82 9.81 -10.36
N LEU A 71 -2.48 10.70 -9.44
CA LEU A 71 -3.14 10.77 -8.14
C LEU A 71 -4.59 11.20 -8.28
N LEU A 72 -4.90 12.17 -9.15
CA LEU A 72 -6.25 12.60 -9.51
C LEU A 72 -7.09 11.41 -9.99
N LEU A 73 -6.54 10.60 -10.88
CA LEU A 73 -7.23 9.44 -11.45
C LEU A 73 -7.49 8.35 -10.41
N ILE A 74 -6.54 8.07 -9.52
CA ILE A 74 -6.71 7.11 -8.43
C ILE A 74 -7.79 7.59 -7.45
N LEU A 75 -7.78 8.87 -7.07
CA LEU A 75 -8.76 9.46 -6.15
C LEU A 75 -10.18 9.43 -6.74
N ILE A 76 -10.35 9.77 -8.03
CA ILE A 76 -11.65 9.68 -8.72
C ILE A 76 -12.21 8.26 -8.65
N VAL A 77 -11.39 7.27 -8.96
CA VAL A 77 -11.80 5.87 -8.98
C VAL A 77 -12.09 5.34 -7.57
N GLY A 78 -11.28 5.74 -6.57
CA GLY A 78 -11.43 5.32 -5.18
C GLY A 78 -12.78 5.70 -4.59
N ILE A 79 -13.26 6.92 -4.79
CA ILE A 79 -14.56 7.37 -4.26
C ILE A 79 -15.73 6.70 -4.98
N GLY A 80 -15.63 6.48 -6.29
CA GLY A 80 -16.65 5.75 -7.04
C GLY A 80 -16.89 4.34 -6.50
N SER A 81 -15.84 3.69 -6.00
CA SER A 81 -15.92 2.34 -5.42
C SER A 81 -16.63 2.30 -4.06
N VAL A 82 -16.60 3.37 -3.28
CA VAL A 82 -17.15 3.42 -1.89
C VAL A 82 -18.59 3.96 -1.86
N CYS A 83 -18.97 4.86 -2.78
CA CYS A 83 -20.27 5.58 -2.73
C CYS A 83 -21.49 4.80 -3.22
N THR A 84 -21.38 3.59 -3.76
CA THR A 84 -22.54 2.86 -4.27
C THR A 84 -23.24 2.01 -3.22
N GLN A 85 -23.98 2.62 -2.29
CA GLN A 85 -25.00 1.95 -1.49
C GLN A 85 -26.33 1.72 -2.24
N ALA A 86 -26.37 1.76 -3.57
CA ALA A 86 -27.55 1.41 -4.34
C ALA A 86 -27.66 -0.12 -4.42
N LYS A 87 -28.84 -0.65 -4.06
CA LYS A 87 -29.17 -2.07 -4.12
C LYS A 87 -28.80 -2.66 -5.49
N PRO A 88 -27.85 -3.62 -5.57
CA PRO A 88 -27.51 -4.23 -6.86
C PRO A 88 -28.49 -5.38 -7.14
N VAL A 89 -29.03 -5.40 -8.34
CA VAL A 89 -29.53 -6.63 -8.97
C VAL A 89 -28.30 -7.27 -9.62
N LEU A 90 -27.84 -8.40 -9.08
CA LEU A 90 -26.79 -9.18 -9.72
C LEU A 90 -27.36 -9.89 -10.96
N PRO A 91 -26.69 -9.86 -12.12
CA PRO A 91 -26.97 -10.80 -13.20
C PRO A 91 -26.59 -12.22 -12.74
N GLU A 92 -27.45 -13.19 -13.01
CA GLU A 92 -27.12 -14.61 -12.84
C GLU A 92 -25.98 -14.99 -13.78
N GLY A 93 -24.92 -15.55 -13.23
CA GLY A 93 -23.74 -16.06 -13.94
C GLY A 93 -22.61 -15.04 -14.07
N ILE A 94 -21.58 -15.18 -13.24
CA ILE A 94 -20.29 -14.52 -13.44
C ILE A 94 -19.59 -15.28 -14.59
N GLU A 95 -20.00 -15.06 -15.81
CA GLU A 95 -19.10 -15.21 -16.96
C GLU A 95 -18.10 -14.04 -16.88
N ALA A 96 -16.84 -14.30 -17.24
CA ALA A 96 -15.76 -13.31 -17.27
C ALA A 96 -16.31 -11.94 -17.73
N VAL A 97 -16.13 -10.91 -16.89
CA VAL A 97 -16.67 -9.58 -17.11
C VAL A 97 -16.43 -9.19 -18.55
N LYS A 98 -17.48 -9.23 -19.40
CA LYS A 98 -17.42 -8.70 -20.76
C LYS A 98 -17.29 -7.19 -20.64
N VAL A 99 -16.06 -6.71 -20.72
CA VAL A 99 -15.73 -5.29 -20.83
C VAL A 99 -15.97 -4.84 -22.30
N ASP A 100 -17.14 -5.15 -22.85
CA ASP A 100 -17.56 -4.69 -24.20
C ASP A 100 -17.91 -3.20 -24.22
N MET A 101 -17.66 -2.46 -23.14
CA MET A 101 -18.12 -1.08 -22.94
C MET A 101 -17.00 -0.09 -22.69
N LEU A 102 -15.92 -0.15 -23.45
CA LEU A 102 -14.96 0.97 -23.47
C LEU A 102 -15.37 1.90 -24.65
N PRO A 103 -15.95 3.08 -24.37
CA PRO A 103 -16.19 4.05 -25.44
C PRO A 103 -14.88 4.59 -25.99
N HIS A 104 -14.79 4.77 -27.29
CA HIS A 104 -13.59 5.14 -28.03
C HIS A 104 -13.32 6.64 -28.10
N GLU A 105 -14.07 7.52 -27.43
CA GLU A 105 -13.94 8.97 -27.57
C GLU A 105 -13.92 9.70 -26.20
N GLY A 106 -12.99 10.59 -26.10
CA GLY A 106 -12.61 11.63 -25.12
C GLY A 106 -13.37 11.81 -23.79
N PHE A 107 -12.60 12.01 -22.71
CA PHE A 107 -13.14 12.35 -21.40
C PHE A 107 -13.40 13.83 -21.21
N GLY A 108 -14.54 14.18 -20.64
CA GLY A 108 -14.91 15.54 -20.28
C GLY A 108 -15.13 15.82 -18.80
N THR A 109 -15.67 14.90 -17.97
CA THR A 109 -16.12 15.23 -16.61
C THR A 109 -16.13 14.00 -15.68
N ALA A 110 -16.18 14.22 -14.33
CA ALA A 110 -16.46 13.13 -13.38
C ALA A 110 -17.79 12.44 -13.71
N GLU A 111 -18.78 13.18 -14.20
CA GLU A 111 -20.06 12.66 -14.66
C GLU A 111 -19.90 11.74 -15.88
N GLU A 112 -18.95 12.03 -16.77
CA GLU A 112 -18.60 11.15 -17.90
C GLU A 112 -17.79 9.93 -17.46
N VAL A 113 -16.97 10.01 -16.42
CA VAL A 113 -16.33 8.83 -15.81
C VAL A 113 -17.39 7.88 -15.26
N TYR A 114 -18.40 8.39 -14.56
CA TYR A 114 -19.53 7.60 -14.10
C TYR A 114 -20.39 7.11 -15.27
N SER A 115 -20.71 7.96 -16.25
CA SER A 115 -21.50 7.59 -17.43
C SER A 115 -20.74 6.69 -18.41
N SER A 116 -19.41 6.69 -18.37
CA SER A 116 -18.55 5.83 -19.21
C SER A 116 -18.48 4.37 -18.76
N GLY A 117 -19.10 4.03 -17.64
CA GLY A 117 -19.10 2.68 -17.07
C GLY A 117 -17.81 2.28 -16.33
N ILE A 118 -16.80 3.16 -16.18
CA ILE A 118 -15.56 2.83 -15.44
C ILE A 118 -15.87 2.59 -13.97
N ALA A 119 -16.70 3.41 -13.34
CA ALA A 119 -17.09 3.22 -11.95
C ALA A 119 -17.76 1.86 -11.72
N ASP A 120 -18.68 1.47 -12.61
CA ASP A 120 -19.35 0.18 -12.54
C ASP A 120 -18.39 -0.97 -12.78
N ALA A 121 -17.44 -0.82 -13.72
CA ALA A 121 -16.38 -1.80 -13.97
C ALA A 121 -15.49 -2.00 -12.74
N VAL A 122 -15.06 -0.92 -12.07
CA VAL A 122 -14.26 -0.97 -10.84
C VAL A 122 -15.01 -1.67 -9.71
N VAL A 123 -16.30 -1.36 -9.52
CA VAL A 123 -17.15 -2.03 -8.53
C VAL A 123 -17.29 -3.53 -8.86
N GLY A 124 -17.48 -3.85 -10.15
CA GLY A 124 -17.57 -5.23 -10.63
C GLY A 124 -16.27 -6.01 -10.36
N LEU A 125 -15.12 -5.45 -10.73
CA LEU A 125 -13.80 -6.03 -10.50
C LEU A 125 -13.52 -6.24 -9.00
N ARG A 126 -13.79 -5.22 -8.17
CA ARG A 126 -13.66 -5.33 -6.72
C ARG A 126 -14.47 -6.47 -6.16
N ARG A 127 -15.76 -6.58 -6.51
CA ARG A 127 -16.64 -7.64 -6.02
C ARG A 127 -16.24 -9.04 -6.50
N ALA A 128 -15.75 -9.15 -7.74
CA ALA A 128 -15.25 -10.41 -8.27
C ALA A 128 -14.00 -10.89 -7.50
N MET A 129 -13.05 -10.00 -7.23
CA MET A 129 -11.86 -10.31 -6.44
C MET A 129 -12.23 -10.62 -4.97
N HIS A 130 -13.15 -9.87 -4.38
CA HIS A 130 -13.65 -10.13 -3.03
C HIS A 130 -14.22 -11.54 -2.87
N ALA A 131 -14.96 -12.00 -3.88
CA ALA A 131 -15.56 -13.34 -3.87
C ALA A 131 -14.55 -14.48 -4.04
N GLN A 132 -13.36 -14.20 -4.57
CA GLN A 132 -12.31 -15.19 -4.83
C GLN A 132 -10.95 -14.72 -4.28
N PRO A 133 -10.84 -14.53 -2.96
CA PRO A 133 -9.63 -14.04 -2.32
C PRO A 133 -8.54 -15.10 -2.34
N GLY A 134 -7.27 -14.65 -2.46
CA GLY A 134 -6.09 -15.45 -2.28
C GLY A 134 -5.23 -14.89 -1.15
N VAL A 135 -4.73 -15.73 -0.26
CA VAL A 135 -3.78 -15.32 0.78
C VAL A 135 -2.38 -15.20 0.19
N MET A 136 -1.49 -14.61 0.93
CA MET A 136 -0.06 -14.42 0.66
C MET A 136 0.53 -15.41 -0.38
N TYR A 137 0.90 -14.90 -1.55
CA TYR A 137 1.45 -15.63 -2.71
C TYR A 137 0.49 -16.64 -3.37
N ASP A 138 -0.81 -16.60 -3.04
CA ASP A 138 -1.89 -17.39 -3.67
C ASP A 138 -2.93 -16.49 -4.38
N GLU A 139 -2.59 -15.22 -4.68
CA GLU A 139 -3.47 -14.21 -5.27
C GLU A 139 -3.70 -14.42 -6.78
N TYR A 140 -3.79 -15.67 -7.23
CA TYR A 140 -3.88 -16.00 -8.66
C TYR A 140 -5.09 -15.37 -9.34
N PHE A 141 -6.26 -15.34 -8.68
CA PHE A 141 -7.46 -14.75 -9.27
C PHE A 141 -7.30 -13.23 -9.46
N ALA A 142 -6.77 -12.52 -8.48
CA ALA A 142 -6.52 -11.08 -8.58
C ALA A 142 -5.45 -10.76 -9.65
N SER A 143 -4.39 -11.56 -9.71
CA SER A 143 -3.34 -11.47 -10.72
C SER A 143 -3.87 -11.69 -12.13
N GLU A 144 -4.59 -12.80 -12.36
CA GLU A 144 -5.18 -13.13 -13.66
C GLU A 144 -6.24 -12.11 -14.10
N THR A 145 -7.07 -11.62 -13.17
CA THR A 145 -8.05 -10.56 -13.42
C THR A 145 -7.35 -9.27 -13.83
N SER A 146 -6.27 -8.89 -13.15
CA SER A 146 -5.49 -7.70 -13.49
C SER A 146 -4.89 -7.80 -14.89
N VAL A 147 -4.24 -8.91 -15.21
CA VAL A 147 -3.65 -9.16 -16.54
C VAL A 147 -4.71 -9.14 -17.64
N SER A 148 -5.83 -9.83 -17.43
CA SER A 148 -6.91 -9.91 -18.41
C SER A 148 -7.52 -8.52 -18.67
N THR A 149 -7.71 -7.73 -17.62
CA THR A 149 -8.23 -6.36 -17.72
C THR A 149 -7.26 -5.45 -18.47
N LEU A 150 -5.95 -5.52 -18.18
CA LEU A 150 -4.92 -4.77 -18.90
C LEU A 150 -4.87 -5.11 -20.39
N ARG A 151 -4.99 -6.39 -20.74
CA ARG A 151 -5.10 -6.85 -22.14
C ARG A 151 -6.33 -6.29 -22.85
N LEU A 152 -7.48 -6.32 -22.19
CA LEU A 152 -8.73 -5.76 -22.73
C LEU A 152 -8.64 -4.25 -22.99
N MET A 153 -7.88 -3.52 -22.17
CA MET A 153 -7.58 -2.09 -22.39
C MET A 153 -6.61 -1.85 -23.56
N GLY A 154 -6.03 -2.90 -24.15
CA GLY A 154 -5.03 -2.79 -25.22
C GLY A 154 -3.62 -2.47 -24.73
N VAL A 155 -3.27 -2.82 -23.49
CA VAL A 155 -1.86 -2.85 -23.04
C VAL A 155 -1.19 -4.04 -23.72
N SER A 156 -0.06 -3.79 -24.41
CA SER A 156 0.65 -4.84 -25.15
C SER A 156 1.29 -5.87 -24.21
N GLU A 157 1.41 -7.12 -24.68
CA GLU A 157 2.07 -8.20 -23.89
C GLU A 157 3.51 -7.84 -23.48
N SER A 158 4.24 -7.11 -24.33
CA SER A 158 5.59 -6.63 -24.00
C SER A 158 5.63 -5.60 -22.87
N ASN A 159 4.50 -5.01 -22.55
CA ASN A 159 4.32 -4.02 -21.48
C ASN A 159 3.62 -4.62 -20.25
N ILE A 160 3.45 -5.94 -20.18
CA ILE A 160 2.93 -6.68 -19.02
C ILE A 160 3.95 -7.74 -18.64
N LYS A 161 4.38 -7.75 -17.37
CA LYS A 161 5.26 -8.76 -16.81
C LYS A 161 4.58 -9.40 -15.60
N THR A 162 4.52 -10.72 -15.58
CA THR A 162 3.82 -11.51 -14.55
C THR A 162 4.79 -12.46 -13.84
N GLY A 163 4.34 -13.07 -12.74
CA GLY A 163 5.13 -14.06 -12.00
C GLY A 163 6.25 -13.44 -11.16
N LEU A 164 6.20 -12.14 -10.93
CA LEU A 164 7.15 -11.48 -10.05
C LEU A 164 6.75 -11.72 -8.59
N GLY A 165 7.63 -12.38 -7.82
CA GLY A 165 7.23 -12.83 -6.49
C GLY A 165 5.97 -13.71 -6.57
N VAL A 166 5.98 -14.70 -7.45
CA VAL A 166 4.92 -15.70 -7.73
C VAL A 166 3.71 -15.12 -8.48
N THR A 167 2.91 -14.25 -7.87
CA THR A 167 1.63 -13.75 -8.42
C THR A 167 1.68 -12.28 -8.84
N GLY A 168 2.76 -11.57 -8.54
CA GLY A 168 2.89 -10.15 -8.82
C GLY A 168 2.87 -9.81 -10.31
N VAL A 169 2.28 -8.65 -10.63
CA VAL A 169 2.13 -8.13 -12.00
C VAL A 169 2.67 -6.71 -12.07
N VAL A 170 3.41 -6.43 -13.13
CA VAL A 170 3.85 -5.07 -13.47
C VAL A 170 3.43 -4.76 -14.89
N ALA A 171 2.85 -3.57 -15.10
CA ALA A 171 2.46 -3.13 -16.42
C ALA A 171 2.92 -1.68 -16.69
N HIS A 172 2.93 -1.28 -17.97
CA HIS A 172 3.41 0.01 -18.41
C HIS A 172 2.43 0.66 -19.38
N ILE A 173 2.18 1.97 -19.18
CA ILE A 173 1.35 2.81 -20.03
C ILE A 173 2.09 4.13 -20.27
N GLY A 174 2.23 4.55 -21.54
CA GLY A 174 2.84 5.81 -21.92
C GLY A 174 4.06 5.66 -22.81
N ALA A 175 5.02 6.59 -22.69
CA ALA A 175 6.21 6.64 -23.53
C ALA A 175 7.16 5.45 -23.27
N GLY A 176 7.79 4.96 -24.31
CA GLY A 176 8.73 3.83 -24.25
C GLY A 176 8.05 2.48 -24.09
N SER A 177 8.76 1.55 -23.45
CA SER A 177 8.26 0.21 -23.11
C SER A 177 8.63 -0.10 -21.66
N LEU A 178 8.01 -1.14 -21.10
CA LEU A 178 8.34 -1.59 -19.74
C LEU A 178 9.84 -1.84 -19.60
N GLU A 179 10.45 -2.57 -20.54
CA GLU A 179 11.88 -2.88 -20.52
C GLU A 179 12.77 -1.62 -20.62
N SER A 180 12.42 -0.70 -21.53
CA SER A 180 13.23 0.53 -21.73
C SER A 180 13.15 1.49 -20.55
N THR A 181 12.02 1.51 -19.83
CA THR A 181 11.81 2.40 -18.68
C THR A 181 12.33 1.82 -17.37
N MET A 182 12.61 0.51 -17.31
CA MET A 182 13.27 -0.14 -16.17
C MET A 182 14.79 0.06 -16.16
N ARG A 183 15.35 0.77 -17.14
CA ARG A 183 16.79 1.07 -17.20
C ARG A 183 17.09 2.37 -16.44
N ALA A 184 18.18 2.38 -15.70
CA ALA A 184 18.65 3.56 -14.95
C ALA A 184 18.97 4.77 -15.86
N ASP A 185 19.30 4.52 -17.12
CA ASP A 185 19.61 5.55 -18.13
C ASP A 185 18.37 5.98 -18.96
N SER A 186 17.18 5.57 -18.57
CA SER A 186 15.95 5.95 -19.27
C SER A 186 15.70 7.46 -19.20
N SER A 187 15.44 8.07 -20.36
CA SER A 187 15.02 9.48 -20.43
C SER A 187 13.51 9.67 -20.20
N VAL A 188 12.75 8.58 -20.15
CA VAL A 188 11.31 8.59 -19.90
C VAL A 188 11.07 8.77 -18.41
N ARG A 189 10.28 9.77 -18.05
CA ARG A 189 9.87 9.99 -16.65
C ARG A 189 8.77 9.03 -16.28
N THR A 190 9.08 8.11 -15.37
CA THR A 190 8.16 7.06 -14.96
C THR A 190 7.71 7.26 -13.52
N ILE A 191 6.40 7.21 -13.28
CA ILE A 191 5.80 7.16 -11.96
C ILE A 191 5.19 5.78 -11.77
N THR A 192 5.39 5.20 -10.59
CA THR A 192 4.77 3.93 -10.23
C THR A 192 3.52 4.17 -9.38
N LEU A 193 2.41 3.54 -9.76
CA LEU A 193 1.20 3.42 -8.96
C LEU A 193 1.09 2.00 -8.44
N ARG A 194 0.85 1.83 -7.15
CA ARG A 194 0.83 0.52 -6.48
C ARG A 194 -0.53 0.18 -5.91
N ALA A 195 -0.90 -1.09 -6.03
CA ALA A 195 -1.93 -1.75 -5.24
C ALA A 195 -1.44 -3.13 -4.79
N ASP A 196 -1.85 -3.55 -3.62
CA ASP A 196 -1.70 -4.93 -3.12
C ASP A 196 -2.87 -5.80 -3.55
N MET A 197 -2.67 -7.13 -3.47
CA MET A 197 -3.64 -8.10 -4.00
C MET A 197 -4.09 -9.17 -3.01
N ASP A 198 -3.36 -9.37 -1.91
CA ASP A 198 -3.58 -10.48 -1.01
C ASP A 198 -4.74 -10.25 -0.03
N ALA A 199 -5.26 -11.36 0.48
CA ALA A 199 -6.32 -11.43 1.47
C ALA A 199 -5.78 -12.02 2.78
N LEU A 200 -6.61 -11.99 3.81
CA LEU A 200 -6.30 -12.49 5.15
C LEU A 200 -6.94 -13.85 5.41
N PRO A 201 -6.32 -14.73 6.23
CA PRO A 201 -6.89 -15.99 6.66
C PRO A 201 -7.95 -15.76 7.76
N ILE A 202 -9.03 -15.10 7.40
CA ILE A 202 -10.14 -14.70 8.27
C ILE A 202 -11.44 -15.21 7.66
N HIS A 203 -12.30 -15.88 8.47
CA HIS A 203 -13.63 -16.30 8.02
C HIS A 203 -14.54 -15.07 7.88
N GLU A 204 -15.14 -14.91 6.70
CA GLU A 204 -16.04 -13.80 6.46
C GLU A 204 -17.43 -14.06 7.04
N GLU A 205 -17.88 -13.17 7.93
CA GLU A 205 -19.19 -13.26 8.60
C GLU A 205 -20.26 -12.38 7.95
N THR A 206 -19.94 -11.64 6.87
CA THR A 206 -20.91 -10.76 6.21
C THR A 206 -21.93 -11.54 5.38
N ASP A 207 -23.09 -10.90 5.10
CA ASP A 207 -24.16 -11.44 4.24
C ASP A 207 -24.21 -10.74 2.86
N VAL A 208 -23.08 -10.15 2.41
CA VAL A 208 -23.05 -9.46 1.13
C VAL A 208 -23.14 -10.45 -0.04
N PRO A 209 -23.77 -10.07 -1.17
CA PRO A 209 -23.96 -10.97 -2.31
C PRO A 209 -22.65 -11.44 -2.98
N PHE A 210 -21.56 -10.73 -2.75
CA PHE A 210 -20.22 -11.01 -3.26
C PHE A 210 -19.26 -11.51 -2.16
N LYS A 211 -19.81 -12.07 -1.08
CA LYS A 211 -19.04 -12.71 0.01
C LYS A 211 -18.02 -13.70 -0.56
N SER A 212 -16.90 -13.82 0.16
CA SER A 212 -15.86 -14.82 -0.15
C SER A 212 -16.46 -16.24 -0.33
N THR A 213 -16.07 -16.89 -1.41
CA THR A 213 -16.39 -18.31 -1.67
C THR A 213 -15.30 -19.25 -1.16
N VAL A 214 -14.19 -18.71 -0.63
CA VAL A 214 -13.06 -19.45 -0.06
C VAL A 214 -13.20 -19.46 1.46
N ASP A 215 -13.53 -20.61 2.01
CA ASP A 215 -13.75 -20.74 3.46
C ASP A 215 -12.47 -20.36 4.25
N GLY A 216 -12.65 -19.54 5.28
CA GLY A 216 -11.56 -19.05 6.12
C GLY A 216 -10.65 -18.00 5.49
N VAL A 217 -11.03 -17.42 4.33
CA VAL A 217 -10.26 -16.36 3.67
C VAL A 217 -11.16 -15.18 3.30
N MET A 218 -10.73 -13.96 3.59
CA MET A 218 -11.50 -12.73 3.32
C MET A 218 -10.56 -11.58 2.96
N HIS A 219 -10.96 -10.73 2.01
CA HIS A 219 -10.36 -9.41 1.80
C HIS A 219 -10.78 -8.44 2.92
N ALA A 220 -10.28 -8.68 4.15
CA ALA A 220 -10.62 -7.89 5.31
C ALA A 220 -9.83 -6.56 5.40
N CYS A 221 -8.69 -6.45 4.71
CA CYS A 221 -7.89 -5.23 4.63
C CYS A 221 -8.28 -4.31 3.45
N GLY A 222 -9.07 -4.82 2.48
CA GLY A 222 -9.57 -4.02 1.36
C GLY A 222 -8.66 -3.99 0.12
N HIS A 223 -7.71 -4.91 -0.03
CA HIS A 223 -6.79 -4.99 -1.17
C HIS A 223 -7.51 -5.29 -2.49
N ASP A 224 -8.67 -5.91 -2.46
CA ASP A 224 -9.59 -6.02 -3.60
C ASP A 224 -10.03 -4.65 -4.13
N ALA A 225 -10.28 -3.68 -3.24
CA ALA A 225 -10.59 -2.31 -3.61
C ALA A 225 -9.35 -1.60 -4.18
N HIS A 226 -8.17 -1.78 -3.56
CA HIS A 226 -6.93 -1.18 -4.05
C HIS A 226 -6.60 -1.63 -5.48
N THR A 227 -6.63 -2.94 -5.73
CA THR A 227 -6.41 -3.51 -7.06
C THR A 227 -7.44 -3.01 -8.07
N ALA A 228 -8.72 -2.96 -7.71
CA ALA A 228 -9.77 -2.45 -8.59
C ALA A 228 -9.60 -0.95 -8.89
N MET A 229 -9.22 -0.14 -7.90
CA MET A 229 -8.91 1.29 -8.09
C MET A 229 -7.74 1.49 -9.04
N LEU A 230 -6.67 0.70 -8.90
CA LEU A 230 -5.52 0.78 -9.79
C LEU A 230 -5.88 0.40 -11.23
N LEU A 231 -6.73 -0.60 -11.43
CA LEU A 231 -7.25 -0.96 -12.75
C LEU A 231 -8.13 0.15 -13.35
N GLY A 232 -8.96 0.80 -12.54
CA GLY A 232 -9.72 1.96 -12.97
C GLY A 232 -8.83 3.15 -13.36
N ALA A 233 -7.79 3.44 -12.58
CA ALA A 233 -6.79 4.44 -12.94
C ALA A 233 -6.09 4.08 -14.27
N ALA A 234 -5.76 2.80 -14.47
CA ALA A 234 -5.19 2.31 -15.72
C ALA A 234 -6.12 2.54 -16.92
N MET A 235 -7.43 2.32 -16.77
CA MET A 235 -8.42 2.62 -17.82
C MET A 235 -8.39 4.09 -18.23
N LEU A 236 -8.30 5.00 -17.25
CA LEU A 236 -8.21 6.44 -17.52
C LEU A 236 -6.87 6.80 -18.17
N LEU A 237 -5.76 6.32 -17.63
CA LEU A 237 -4.42 6.57 -18.17
C LEU A 237 -4.27 6.06 -19.60
N LYS A 238 -4.83 4.90 -19.92
CA LYS A 238 -4.79 4.34 -21.27
C LYS A 238 -5.50 5.21 -22.30
N ARG A 239 -6.59 5.89 -21.92
CA ARG A 239 -7.28 6.85 -22.79
C ARG A 239 -6.43 8.10 -23.05
N HIS A 240 -5.60 8.51 -22.11
CA HIS A 240 -4.68 9.64 -22.19
C HIS A 240 -3.23 9.24 -22.56
N GLU A 241 -3.03 8.02 -23.05
CA GLU A 241 -1.68 7.51 -23.35
C GLU A 241 -0.93 8.39 -24.36
N SER A 242 -1.62 8.94 -25.37
CA SER A 242 -1.02 9.85 -26.34
C SER A 242 -0.43 11.12 -25.70
N GLU A 243 -1.04 11.60 -24.63
CA GLU A 243 -0.59 12.78 -23.89
C GLU A 243 0.64 12.43 -23.03
N LEU A 244 0.63 11.25 -22.40
CA LEU A 244 1.81 10.74 -21.69
C LEU A 244 3.01 10.60 -22.64
N VAL A 245 2.79 10.03 -23.82
CA VAL A 245 3.82 9.90 -24.86
C VAL A 245 4.34 11.27 -25.30
N ALA A 246 3.45 12.24 -25.54
CA ALA A 246 3.84 13.59 -25.91
C ALA A 246 4.67 14.33 -24.85
N MET A 247 4.46 13.99 -23.57
CA MET A 247 5.24 14.52 -22.45
C MET A 247 6.53 13.75 -22.16
N ASN A 248 6.85 12.72 -22.91
CA ASN A 248 7.93 11.76 -22.61
C ASN A 248 7.81 11.19 -21.19
N ALA A 249 6.60 10.82 -20.81
CA ALA A 249 6.25 10.29 -19.50
C ALA A 249 5.53 8.95 -19.61
N ALA A 250 5.61 8.17 -18.54
CA ALA A 250 4.97 6.88 -18.41
C ALA A 250 4.48 6.63 -16.99
N VAL A 251 3.51 5.72 -16.88
CA VAL A 251 3.04 5.21 -15.60
C VAL A 251 3.28 3.71 -15.57
N ARG A 252 3.92 3.26 -14.49
CA ARG A 252 4.09 1.86 -14.16
C ARG A 252 3.03 1.45 -13.15
N LEU A 253 2.29 0.41 -13.47
CA LEU A 253 1.30 -0.18 -12.59
C LEU A 253 1.95 -1.36 -11.87
N PHE A 254 1.86 -1.39 -10.55
CA PHE A 254 2.56 -2.34 -9.69
C PHE A 254 1.52 -3.05 -8.81
N PHE A 255 1.15 -4.27 -9.20
CA PHE A 255 0.23 -5.13 -8.47
C PHE A 255 1.05 -6.06 -7.58
N GLN A 256 1.06 -5.75 -6.29
CA GLN A 256 1.91 -6.38 -5.29
C GLN A 256 1.23 -7.61 -4.68
N PRO A 257 1.90 -8.76 -4.63
CA PRO A 257 1.46 -9.90 -3.83
C PRO A 257 1.89 -9.75 -2.37
N ALA A 258 1.28 -10.53 -1.48
CA ALA A 258 1.77 -10.84 -0.15
C ALA A 258 2.15 -9.63 0.71
N GLU A 259 1.28 -8.62 0.75
CA GLU A 259 1.48 -7.47 1.65
C GLU A 259 1.40 -7.92 3.11
N GLU A 260 0.42 -8.72 3.47
CA GLU A 260 0.01 -9.09 4.83
C GLU A 260 0.98 -10.04 5.59
N GLY A 261 2.19 -10.21 5.15
CA GLY A 261 3.15 -11.03 5.89
C GLY A 261 4.35 -11.52 5.10
N GLY A 262 4.32 -11.41 3.78
CA GLY A 262 5.39 -11.83 2.89
C GLY A 262 6.31 -10.71 2.44
N ALA A 263 5.92 -9.43 2.67
CA ALA A 263 6.57 -8.24 2.13
C ALA A 263 6.90 -8.37 0.64
N GLY A 264 5.89 -8.80 -0.14
CA GLY A 264 6.03 -9.13 -1.57
C GLY A 264 6.50 -7.98 -2.45
N ALA A 265 6.40 -6.73 -1.98
CA ALA A 265 7.04 -5.58 -2.64
C ALA A 265 8.54 -5.80 -2.82
N LYS A 266 9.23 -6.39 -1.83
CA LYS A 266 10.67 -6.70 -1.91
C LYS A 266 10.98 -7.66 -3.07
N ALA A 267 10.15 -8.68 -3.25
CA ALA A 267 10.33 -9.63 -4.36
C ALA A 267 10.21 -8.96 -5.74
N LEU A 268 9.29 -7.99 -5.89
CA LEU A 268 9.15 -7.23 -7.12
C LEU A 268 10.30 -6.24 -7.32
N VAL A 269 10.74 -5.58 -6.25
CA VAL A 269 11.90 -4.67 -6.28
C VAL A 269 13.16 -5.42 -6.66
N ASP A 270 13.43 -6.60 -6.07
CA ASP A 270 14.58 -7.44 -6.41
C ASP A 270 14.54 -7.93 -7.86
N ALA A 271 13.36 -8.03 -8.45
CA ALA A 271 13.18 -8.31 -9.87
C ALA A 271 13.34 -7.08 -10.78
N GLY A 272 13.74 -5.92 -10.23
CA GLY A 272 13.93 -4.66 -10.95
C GLY A 272 12.64 -3.94 -11.32
N ALA A 273 11.51 -4.31 -10.74
CA ALA A 273 10.20 -3.78 -11.13
C ALA A 273 10.02 -2.27 -10.89
N ILE A 274 10.85 -1.67 -10.05
CA ILE A 274 10.82 -0.24 -9.74
C ILE A 274 11.95 0.56 -10.39
N ASP A 275 12.90 -0.10 -11.05
CA ASP A 275 14.05 0.57 -11.67
C ASP A 275 13.59 1.65 -12.65
N GLY A 276 14.28 2.79 -12.66
CA GLY A 276 13.92 3.93 -13.50
C GLY A 276 12.67 4.70 -13.08
N THR A 277 12.05 4.37 -11.92
CA THR A 277 10.91 5.11 -11.38
C THR A 277 11.37 6.38 -10.66
N SER A 278 10.72 7.51 -10.94
CA SER A 278 11.00 8.81 -10.29
C SER A 278 10.22 9.02 -9.00
N ALA A 279 9.05 8.41 -8.87
CA ALA A 279 8.20 8.46 -7.70
C ALA A 279 7.28 7.23 -7.66
N ALA A 280 6.87 6.83 -6.46
CA ALA A 280 5.86 5.81 -6.25
C ALA A 280 4.73 6.37 -5.39
N VAL A 281 3.48 6.05 -5.75
CA VAL A 281 2.26 6.51 -5.07
C VAL A 281 1.35 5.32 -4.82
N MET A 282 0.73 5.31 -3.64
CA MET A 282 -0.29 4.35 -3.25
C MET A 282 -1.37 5.02 -2.42
N LEU A 283 -2.52 4.36 -2.34
CA LEU A 283 -3.60 4.68 -1.41
C LEU A 283 -3.97 3.43 -0.62
N HIS A 284 -4.43 3.62 0.61
CA HIS A 284 -5.03 2.56 1.41
C HIS A 284 -6.44 2.97 1.81
N VAL A 285 -7.42 2.06 1.74
CA VAL A 285 -8.78 2.32 2.24
C VAL A 285 -8.79 2.23 3.76
N SER A 286 -9.51 3.13 4.42
CA SER A 286 -9.67 3.12 5.88
C SER A 286 -11.14 2.95 6.25
N PRO A 287 -11.48 2.00 7.11
CA PRO A 287 -12.84 1.86 7.62
C PRO A 287 -13.16 2.84 8.76
N GLU A 288 -12.15 3.53 9.29
CA GLU A 288 -12.28 4.44 10.44
C GLU A 288 -12.65 5.87 10.03
N ASP A 289 -12.40 6.22 8.75
CA ASP A 289 -12.61 7.55 8.23
C ASP A 289 -13.94 7.67 7.46
N ASP A 290 -14.52 8.87 7.47
CA ASP A 290 -15.72 9.16 6.70
C ASP A 290 -15.44 9.11 5.19
N VAL A 291 -16.39 8.59 4.41
CA VAL A 291 -16.32 8.55 2.95
C VAL A 291 -16.12 9.97 2.39
N GLY A 292 -15.08 10.12 1.56
CA GLY A 292 -14.71 11.40 0.96
C GLY A 292 -13.66 12.19 1.74
N THR A 293 -13.10 11.59 2.80
CA THR A 293 -11.92 12.12 3.49
C THR A 293 -10.64 11.42 3.01
N PHE A 294 -9.52 12.14 3.08
CA PHE A 294 -8.19 11.64 2.76
C PHE A 294 -7.28 11.92 3.94
N ALA A 295 -6.85 10.86 4.62
CA ALA A 295 -5.83 10.98 5.66
C ALA A 295 -4.43 10.98 5.01
N THR A 296 -3.60 11.92 5.42
CA THR A 296 -2.21 12.03 4.96
C THR A 296 -1.27 12.18 6.14
N MET A 297 -0.04 11.71 5.98
CA MET A 297 1.01 11.93 6.97
C MET A 297 2.33 12.19 6.28
N ARG A 298 3.06 13.22 6.74
CA ARG A 298 4.37 13.60 6.23
C ARG A 298 5.48 12.90 7.00
N GLY A 299 6.48 12.38 6.31
CA GLY A 299 7.59 11.70 6.93
C GLY A 299 7.25 10.31 7.44
N ARG A 300 7.69 9.96 8.64
CA ARG A 300 7.50 8.60 9.21
C ARG A 300 6.02 8.33 9.49
N THR A 301 5.46 7.34 8.80
CA THR A 301 4.03 7.00 8.86
C THR A 301 3.80 5.66 9.53
N ASN A 302 4.52 4.60 9.11
CA ASN A 302 4.37 3.25 9.65
C ASN A 302 5.71 2.72 10.18
N ALA A 303 5.64 1.80 11.15
CA ALA A 303 6.82 1.20 11.75
C ALA A 303 7.44 0.13 10.84
N ALA A 304 8.76 -0.07 10.98
CA ALA A 304 9.40 -1.31 10.56
C ALA A 304 8.87 -2.48 11.37
N CYS A 305 8.73 -3.66 10.74
CA CYS A 305 8.23 -4.87 11.40
C CYS A 305 9.16 -6.06 11.15
N PHE A 306 9.53 -6.71 12.24
CA PHE A 306 10.34 -7.92 12.23
C PHE A 306 9.61 -9.00 13.00
N THR A 307 9.66 -10.23 12.53
CA THR A 307 9.11 -11.38 13.24
C THR A 307 10.23 -12.26 13.78
N PHE A 308 10.00 -12.83 14.94
CA PHE A 308 10.94 -13.75 15.56
C PHE A 308 10.23 -14.97 16.14
N HIS A 309 10.97 -16.06 16.17
CA HIS A 309 10.57 -17.31 16.78
C HIS A 309 11.61 -17.72 17.82
N VAL A 310 11.16 -18.32 18.92
CA VAL A 310 12.04 -18.80 19.99
C VAL A 310 11.72 -20.23 20.30
N ILE A 311 12.75 -21.06 20.36
CA ILE A 311 12.68 -22.47 20.78
C ILE A 311 13.40 -22.59 22.12
N ILE A 312 12.67 -22.94 23.17
CA ILE A 312 13.20 -23.12 24.52
C ILE A 312 13.26 -24.62 24.80
N LYS A 313 14.44 -25.14 25.01
CA LYS A 313 14.69 -26.56 25.30
C LYS A 313 15.09 -26.77 26.76
N GLY A 314 14.39 -27.69 27.39
CA GLY A 314 14.61 -28.09 28.75
C GLY A 314 14.76 -29.61 28.92
N VAL A 315 14.29 -30.13 30.05
CA VAL A 315 14.22 -31.57 30.32
C VAL A 315 12.84 -31.87 30.89
N GLY A 316 12.06 -32.67 30.18
CA GLY A 316 10.72 -33.09 30.59
C GLY A 316 10.76 -33.99 31.82
N ALA A 317 9.66 -33.99 32.61
CA ALA A 317 9.51 -34.85 33.78
C ALA A 317 8.04 -35.05 34.12
N HIS A 318 7.79 -36.00 35.02
CA HIS A 318 6.47 -36.13 35.64
C HIS A 318 6.16 -34.92 36.51
N GLY A 319 4.96 -34.34 36.37
CA GLY A 319 4.55 -33.11 37.12
C GLY A 319 4.65 -33.20 38.64
N ALA A 320 4.66 -34.42 39.21
CA ALA A 320 4.88 -34.64 40.63
C ALA A 320 6.38 -34.71 41.04
N ALA A 321 7.30 -34.71 40.06
CA ALA A 321 8.75 -34.76 40.28
C ALA A 321 9.48 -33.60 39.53
N PRO A 322 9.10 -32.33 39.78
CA PRO A 322 9.65 -31.17 39.05
C PRO A 322 11.16 -30.98 39.30
N HIS A 323 11.70 -31.49 40.38
CA HIS A 323 13.12 -31.47 40.72
C HIS A 323 14.00 -32.30 39.73
N GLN A 324 13.38 -33.16 38.93
CA GLN A 324 14.06 -33.92 37.87
C GLN A 324 14.00 -33.23 36.51
N SER A 325 13.28 -32.11 36.39
CA SER A 325 13.09 -31.35 35.17
C SER A 325 14.09 -30.17 35.07
N LYS A 326 14.18 -29.67 33.85
CA LYS A 326 14.53 -28.28 33.52
C LYS A 326 13.32 -27.71 32.81
N ASP A 327 12.47 -26.98 33.54
CA ASP A 327 11.11 -26.66 33.10
C ASP A 327 11.10 -25.51 32.07
N PRO A 328 10.89 -25.79 30.78
CA PRO A 328 10.86 -24.76 29.75
C PRO A 328 9.57 -23.92 29.78
N ILE A 329 8.47 -24.38 30.44
CA ILE A 329 7.28 -23.56 30.65
C ILE A 329 7.55 -22.44 31.63
N ALA A 330 8.23 -22.78 32.77
CA ALA A 330 8.63 -21.78 33.73
C ALA A 330 9.61 -20.76 33.14
N ALA A 331 10.58 -21.23 32.34
CA ALA A 331 11.50 -20.36 31.59
C ALA A 331 10.76 -19.44 30.62
N ALA A 332 9.82 -19.98 29.87
CA ALA A 332 9.01 -19.19 28.90
C ALA A 332 8.20 -18.08 29.58
N GLY A 333 7.56 -18.36 30.72
CA GLY A 333 6.84 -17.34 31.49
C GLY A 333 7.75 -16.20 31.97
N ALA A 334 8.98 -16.51 32.42
CA ALA A 334 9.97 -15.51 32.79
C ALA A 334 10.49 -14.74 31.56
N ILE A 335 10.70 -15.39 30.43
CA ILE A 335 11.11 -14.77 29.16
C ILE A 335 10.06 -13.75 28.72
N VAL A 336 8.76 -14.12 28.66
CA VAL A 336 7.69 -13.19 28.30
C VAL A 336 7.72 -11.93 29.17
N THR A 337 7.83 -12.10 30.48
CA THR A 337 7.95 -10.96 31.41
C THR A 337 9.22 -10.14 31.17
N GLY A 338 10.33 -10.81 30.93
CA GLY A 338 11.65 -10.17 30.80
C GLY A 338 11.81 -9.36 29.52
N ILE A 339 11.30 -9.85 28.37
CA ILE A 339 11.46 -9.14 27.10
C ILE A 339 10.63 -7.87 27.00
N HIS A 340 9.43 -7.82 27.62
CA HIS A 340 8.62 -6.59 27.63
C HIS A 340 9.32 -5.43 28.38
N GLN A 341 10.32 -5.71 29.24
CA GLN A 341 11.12 -4.66 29.89
C GLN A 341 12.16 -4.04 28.94
N ILE A 342 12.42 -4.62 27.75
CA ILE A 342 13.38 -4.06 26.79
C ILE A 342 12.94 -2.65 26.39
N VAL A 343 11.69 -2.49 25.97
CA VAL A 343 11.13 -1.19 25.56
C VAL A 343 11.26 -0.18 26.70
N SER A 344 10.88 -0.53 27.91
CA SER A 344 10.83 0.41 29.03
C SER A 344 12.18 0.69 29.71
N ARG A 345 13.22 -0.13 29.50
CA ARG A 345 14.50 -0.05 30.23
C ARG A 345 15.74 0.11 29.36
N THR A 346 15.62 -0.16 28.02
CA THR A 346 16.78 -0.14 27.12
C THR A 346 16.63 0.84 25.96
N ILE A 347 15.40 1.17 25.57
CA ILE A 347 15.11 2.11 24.50
C ILE A 347 14.93 3.51 25.10
N ILE A 348 15.41 4.55 24.40
CA ILE A 348 15.22 5.94 24.81
C ILE A 348 13.72 6.23 24.86
N PRO A 349 13.18 6.84 25.93
CA PRO A 349 11.73 7.02 26.10
C PRO A 349 11.02 7.82 25.00
N THR A 350 11.77 8.57 24.20
CA THR A 350 11.26 9.31 23.03
C THR A 350 11.19 8.48 21.77
N ASP A 351 11.78 7.30 21.76
CA ASP A 351 11.81 6.42 20.59
C ASP A 351 10.66 5.43 20.67
N ALA A 352 9.87 5.37 19.61
CA ALA A 352 8.72 4.47 19.53
C ALA A 352 9.16 3.06 19.12
N ALA A 353 8.92 2.11 20.02
CA ALA A 353 9.18 0.68 19.81
C ALA A 353 8.11 -0.18 20.47
N VAL A 354 7.75 -1.29 19.83
CA VAL A 354 6.84 -2.29 20.36
C VAL A 354 7.48 -3.68 20.22
N ILE A 355 7.43 -4.48 21.30
CA ILE A 355 7.75 -5.89 21.27
C ILE A 355 6.54 -6.64 21.80
N SER A 356 5.98 -7.54 21.00
CA SER A 356 4.80 -8.33 21.37
C SER A 356 5.06 -9.82 21.17
N ILE A 357 4.53 -10.64 22.07
CA ILE A 357 4.46 -12.09 21.90
C ILE A 357 3.05 -12.43 21.40
N GLY A 358 2.97 -13.04 20.22
CA GLY A 358 1.72 -13.41 19.58
C GLY A 358 1.25 -14.82 19.92
N TYR A 359 2.19 -15.73 20.22
CA TYR A 359 1.84 -17.09 20.62
C TYR A 359 2.89 -17.71 21.55
N ILE A 360 2.45 -18.69 22.32
CA ILE A 360 3.26 -19.58 23.14
C ILE A 360 2.64 -20.97 23.08
N ASN A 361 3.44 -21.99 22.75
CA ASN A 361 3.01 -23.38 22.65
C ASN A 361 3.95 -24.30 23.42
N GLY A 362 3.40 -25.20 24.25
CA GLY A 362 4.19 -26.18 25.00
C GLY A 362 3.33 -27.09 25.85
N GLY A 363 3.76 -28.33 25.98
CA GLY A 363 3.06 -29.35 26.73
C GLY A 363 1.84 -29.94 26.03
N LYS A 364 1.47 -31.17 26.39
CA LYS A 364 0.30 -31.87 25.85
C LYS A 364 -0.60 -32.46 26.95
N ALA A 365 -0.11 -32.54 28.19
CA ALA A 365 -0.81 -33.14 29.30
C ALA A 365 -0.56 -32.35 30.59
N PHE A 366 -1.59 -32.20 31.41
CA PHE A 366 -1.54 -31.38 32.64
C PHE A 366 -0.57 -31.91 33.72
N ASN A 367 -0.16 -33.19 33.66
CA ASN A 367 0.69 -33.85 34.65
C ASN A 367 2.09 -34.17 34.09
N VAL A 368 2.48 -33.60 32.95
CA VAL A 368 3.78 -33.80 32.30
C VAL A 368 4.42 -32.44 32.00
N ILE A 369 5.63 -32.21 32.53
CA ILE A 369 6.47 -31.07 32.14
C ILE A 369 7.08 -31.42 30.79
N PRO A 370 6.90 -30.60 29.72
CA PRO A 370 7.47 -30.87 28.41
C PRO A 370 8.99 -30.66 28.40
N ASP A 371 9.63 -31.13 27.34
CA ASP A 371 11.05 -30.89 27.07
C ASP A 371 11.30 -29.65 26.17
N GLU A 372 10.23 -29.11 25.55
CA GLU A 372 10.31 -27.95 24.67
C GLU A 372 9.08 -27.05 24.79
N VAL A 373 9.32 -25.74 24.67
CA VAL A 373 8.30 -24.70 24.50
C VAL A 373 8.73 -23.79 23.35
N THR A 374 7.79 -23.41 22.48
CA THR A 374 7.99 -22.42 21.43
C THR A 374 7.17 -21.16 21.71
N LEU A 375 7.71 -20.01 21.35
CA LEU A 375 6.99 -18.75 21.34
C LEU A 375 7.40 -17.93 20.12
N GLY A 376 6.53 -17.02 19.70
CA GLY A 376 6.81 -16.13 18.58
C GLY A 376 6.21 -14.77 18.77
N GLY A 377 6.83 -13.78 18.17
CA GLY A 377 6.45 -12.40 18.35
C GLY A 377 6.95 -11.48 17.26
N THR A 378 6.65 -10.20 17.46
CA THR A 378 7.06 -9.12 16.56
C THR A 378 7.84 -8.04 17.29
N ILE A 379 8.77 -7.40 16.57
CA ILE A 379 9.44 -6.16 16.95
C ILE A 379 8.98 -5.10 15.95
N ARG A 380 8.52 -3.94 16.44
CA ARG A 380 8.09 -2.82 15.62
C ARG A 380 8.85 -1.57 16.02
N LEU A 381 9.41 -0.85 15.05
CA LEU A 381 10.30 0.29 15.27
C LEU A 381 9.96 1.41 14.28
N LEU A 382 9.74 2.64 14.76
CA LEU A 382 9.68 3.81 13.87
C LEU A 382 11.07 4.22 13.38
N ASP A 383 12.12 3.92 14.14
CA ASP A 383 13.51 4.11 13.73
C ASP A 383 14.20 2.75 13.57
N VAL A 384 14.39 2.34 12.32
CA VAL A 384 15.01 1.04 12.01
C VAL A 384 16.46 0.94 12.47
N SER A 385 17.16 2.05 12.68
CA SER A 385 18.53 2.05 13.19
C SER A 385 18.66 1.42 14.60
N LEU A 386 17.55 1.32 15.32
CA LEU A 386 17.49 0.66 16.63
C LEU A 386 17.48 -0.88 16.53
N PHE A 387 17.24 -1.44 15.34
CA PHE A 387 16.99 -2.88 15.20
C PHE A 387 18.12 -3.73 15.76
N ASP A 388 19.36 -3.48 15.38
CA ASP A 388 20.51 -4.31 15.79
C ASP A 388 20.66 -4.32 17.30
N SER A 389 20.52 -3.17 17.95
CA SER A 389 20.63 -3.06 19.41
C SER A 389 19.49 -3.75 20.15
N VAL A 390 18.26 -3.62 19.62
CA VAL A 390 17.07 -4.28 20.17
C VAL A 390 17.15 -5.80 19.96
N TRP A 391 17.55 -6.25 18.78
CA TRP A 391 17.72 -7.67 18.45
C TRP A 391 18.78 -8.33 19.33
N GLN A 392 19.94 -7.69 19.49
CA GLN A 392 21.00 -8.18 20.36
C GLN A 392 20.53 -8.27 21.82
N THR A 393 19.86 -7.22 22.31
CA THR A 393 19.32 -7.19 23.68
C THR A 393 18.26 -8.28 23.89
N LEU A 394 17.35 -8.48 22.93
CA LEU A 394 16.34 -9.54 22.96
C LEU A 394 16.99 -10.91 23.07
N THR A 395 17.93 -11.20 22.18
CA THR A 395 18.62 -12.50 22.11
C THR A 395 19.37 -12.82 23.38
N LEU A 396 20.19 -11.86 23.90
CA LEU A 396 20.94 -12.03 25.12
C LEU A 396 20.05 -12.21 26.36
N ARG A 397 18.93 -11.47 26.41
CA ARG A 397 18.00 -11.57 27.55
C ARG A 397 17.25 -12.90 27.54
N ILE A 398 16.78 -13.37 26.39
CA ILE A 398 16.14 -14.68 26.25
C ILE A 398 17.10 -15.79 26.66
N ALA A 399 18.32 -15.78 26.12
CA ALA A 399 19.34 -16.78 26.43
C ALA A 399 19.69 -16.79 27.95
N GLY A 400 19.93 -15.63 28.54
CA GLY A 400 20.27 -15.51 29.97
C GLY A 400 19.15 -15.97 30.91
N ILE A 401 17.88 -15.67 30.56
CA ILE A 401 16.72 -16.14 31.33
C ILE A 401 16.58 -17.66 31.19
N ALA A 402 16.68 -18.22 29.99
CA ALA A 402 16.60 -19.66 29.77
C ALA A 402 17.68 -20.41 30.58
N GLU A 403 18.92 -19.91 30.55
CA GLU A 403 20.05 -20.48 31.31
C GLU A 403 19.79 -20.44 32.82
N ALA A 404 19.22 -19.36 33.35
CA ALA A 404 18.84 -19.27 34.77
C ALA A 404 17.86 -20.35 35.24
N TYR A 405 17.04 -20.87 34.32
CA TYR A 405 16.13 -22.00 34.53
C TYR A 405 16.76 -23.35 34.15
N GLY A 406 18.04 -23.39 33.79
CA GLY A 406 18.75 -24.57 33.34
C GLY A 406 18.35 -25.06 31.96
N CYS A 407 17.60 -24.25 31.20
CA CYS A 407 17.19 -24.46 29.82
C CYS A 407 18.18 -23.82 28.84
N SER A 408 18.03 -24.12 27.56
CA SER A 408 18.62 -23.35 26.46
C SER A 408 17.53 -22.70 25.61
N ALA A 409 17.85 -21.60 24.92
CA ALA A 409 16.95 -20.99 23.99
C ALA A 409 17.67 -20.62 22.69
N GLU A 410 16.99 -20.83 21.58
CA GLU A 410 17.38 -20.40 20.24
C GLU A 410 16.40 -19.32 19.77
N VAL A 411 16.93 -18.18 19.33
CA VAL A 411 16.12 -17.07 18.79
C VAL A 411 16.38 -16.98 17.29
N ILE A 412 15.32 -17.11 16.52
CA ILE A 412 15.35 -17.16 15.05
C ILE A 412 14.70 -15.89 14.51
N ASN A 413 15.44 -15.17 13.67
CA ASN A 413 14.87 -14.10 12.85
C ASN A 413 14.26 -14.73 11.60
N ARG A 414 12.97 -14.48 11.36
CA ARG A 414 12.27 -15.06 10.22
C ARG A 414 12.49 -14.32 8.88
N ASN A 415 13.23 -13.20 8.91
CA ASN A 415 13.60 -12.53 7.67
C ASN A 415 14.51 -13.41 6.80
N GLY A 416 14.11 -13.65 5.55
CA GLY A 416 14.78 -14.58 4.62
C GLY A 416 14.30 -16.03 4.73
N GLU A 417 13.33 -16.34 5.60
CA GLU A 417 12.72 -17.67 5.69
C GLU A 417 11.99 -18.03 4.39
N LYS A 418 12.12 -19.29 3.97
CA LYS A 418 11.47 -19.82 2.77
C LYS A 418 10.15 -20.51 3.13
N GLY A 419 9.15 -20.30 2.28
CA GLY A 419 7.86 -20.97 2.35
C GLY A 419 7.44 -21.53 1.00
N LEU A 420 6.36 -22.32 1.00
CA LEU A 420 5.71 -22.80 -0.20
C LEU A 420 4.24 -22.36 -0.18
N ASN A 421 3.75 -21.85 -1.31
CA ASN A 421 2.33 -21.54 -1.46
C ASN A 421 1.48 -22.79 -1.73
N SER A 422 0.19 -22.64 -1.97
CA SER A 422 -0.73 -23.77 -2.19
C SER A 422 -0.41 -24.60 -3.43
N ARG A 423 0.29 -24.02 -4.41
CA ARG A 423 0.74 -24.72 -5.63
C ARG A 423 2.15 -25.29 -5.51
N GLY A 424 2.80 -25.16 -4.35
CA GLY A 424 4.16 -25.65 -4.10
C GLY A 424 5.26 -24.76 -4.69
N GLU A 425 4.96 -23.51 -5.02
CA GLU A 425 5.93 -22.53 -5.49
C GLU A 425 6.63 -21.87 -4.31
N GLU A 426 7.96 -21.74 -4.38
CA GLU A 426 8.77 -21.18 -3.29
C GLU A 426 8.63 -19.65 -3.24
N PHE A 427 8.46 -19.13 -2.02
CA PHE A 427 8.54 -17.70 -1.73
C PHE A 427 9.49 -17.41 -0.56
N THR A 428 9.84 -16.15 -0.36
CA THR A 428 10.66 -15.69 0.76
C THR A 428 9.88 -14.67 1.58
N ILE A 429 9.93 -14.82 2.91
CA ILE A 429 9.40 -13.86 3.87
C ILE A 429 10.47 -12.79 4.11
N TYR A 430 10.09 -11.52 4.01
CA TYR A 430 10.98 -10.39 4.29
C TYR A 430 10.50 -9.57 5.48
N ALA A 431 11.42 -8.86 6.12
CA ALA A 431 11.07 -7.83 7.09
C ALA A 431 10.50 -6.60 6.40
N PHE A 432 9.63 -5.89 7.09
CA PHE A 432 9.05 -4.62 6.62
C PHE A 432 9.90 -3.45 7.12
N PRO A 433 10.48 -2.64 6.25
CA PRO A 433 11.12 -1.39 6.67
C PRO A 433 10.06 -0.34 7.12
N PRO A 434 10.43 0.79 7.73
CA PRO A 434 9.47 1.82 8.13
C PRO A 434 8.95 2.58 6.91
N LEU A 435 7.66 2.90 6.85
CA LEU A 435 7.12 3.79 5.82
C LEU A 435 7.47 5.24 6.15
N VAL A 436 8.16 5.87 5.22
CA VAL A 436 8.53 7.28 5.31
C VAL A 436 8.07 7.99 4.04
N ASN A 437 7.00 8.75 4.16
CA ASN A 437 6.44 9.48 3.04
C ASN A 437 7.30 10.67 2.64
N ASP A 438 7.51 10.84 1.33
CA ASP A 438 8.12 12.04 0.78
C ASP A 438 7.18 13.24 0.96
N ILE A 439 7.71 14.34 1.53
CA ILE A 439 6.91 15.53 1.86
C ILE A 439 6.34 16.16 0.60
N GLY A 440 7.10 16.24 -0.48
CA GLY A 440 6.65 16.86 -1.74
C GLY A 440 5.54 16.07 -2.41
N ILE A 441 5.61 14.72 -2.39
CA ILE A 441 4.57 13.85 -2.93
C ILE A 441 3.29 13.94 -2.09
N ILE A 442 3.40 13.99 -0.74
CA ILE A 442 2.23 14.17 0.12
C ILE A 442 1.59 15.55 -0.08
N GLU A 443 2.37 16.64 -0.15
CA GLU A 443 1.84 17.96 -0.42
C GLU A 443 1.10 18.05 -1.76
N LEU A 444 1.64 17.39 -2.79
CA LEU A 444 0.98 17.27 -4.08
C LEU A 444 -0.35 16.50 -3.96
N GLY A 445 -0.37 15.40 -3.22
CA GLY A 445 -1.59 14.61 -2.97
C GLY A 445 -2.66 15.42 -2.23
N GLU A 446 -2.27 16.16 -1.21
CA GLU A 446 -3.15 17.06 -0.45
C GLU A 446 -3.75 18.16 -1.36
N GLU A 447 -2.93 18.78 -2.21
CA GLU A 447 -3.38 19.79 -3.16
C GLU A 447 -4.40 19.21 -4.14
N VAL A 448 -4.13 18.03 -4.70
CA VAL A 448 -5.02 17.35 -5.64
C VAL A 448 -6.34 16.98 -4.96
N ALA A 449 -6.31 16.36 -3.77
CA ALA A 449 -7.51 16.00 -3.03
C ALA A 449 -8.36 17.24 -2.68
N THR A 450 -7.73 18.32 -2.22
CA THR A 450 -8.41 19.59 -1.92
C THR A 450 -9.05 20.20 -3.16
N LYS A 451 -8.37 20.17 -4.30
CA LYS A 451 -8.93 20.68 -5.57
C LYS A 451 -10.13 19.89 -6.03
N MET A 452 -10.13 18.57 -5.81
CA MET A 452 -11.19 17.66 -6.28
C MET A 452 -12.43 17.69 -5.39
N TYR A 453 -12.24 17.70 -4.09
CA TYR A 453 -13.30 17.45 -3.11
C TYR A 453 -13.58 18.64 -2.20
N GLY A 454 -12.74 19.66 -2.28
CA GLY A 454 -12.91 20.91 -1.52
C GLY A 454 -12.07 20.98 -0.25
N GLU A 455 -12.06 22.16 0.35
CA GLU A 455 -11.42 22.44 1.63
C GLU A 455 -12.05 21.59 2.76
N GLY A 456 -11.21 20.98 3.61
CA GLY A 456 -11.66 20.16 4.74
C GLY A 456 -11.83 18.66 4.45
N THR A 457 -11.52 18.22 3.24
CA THR A 457 -11.52 16.79 2.89
C THR A 457 -10.21 16.08 3.22
N VAL A 458 -9.14 16.84 3.47
CA VAL A 458 -7.82 16.29 3.81
C VAL A 458 -7.60 16.39 5.32
N ASP A 459 -7.47 15.22 5.96
CA ASP A 459 -7.00 15.11 7.34
C ASP A 459 -5.49 14.92 7.36
N ARG A 460 -4.79 15.74 8.13
CA ARG A 460 -3.33 15.71 8.28
C ARG A 460 -2.98 15.08 9.60
N GLY A 461 -2.69 13.78 9.57
CA GLY A 461 -2.22 13.06 10.75
C GLY A 461 -0.85 13.54 11.22
N ASP A 462 -0.64 13.50 12.51
CA ASP A 462 0.61 13.86 13.18
C ASP A 462 1.21 12.70 14.01
N THR A 463 0.47 11.61 14.15
CA THR A 463 0.84 10.47 14.99
C THR A 463 1.08 9.23 14.14
N PRO A 464 2.35 8.78 14.01
CA PRO A 464 2.67 7.57 13.26
C PRO A 464 1.98 6.33 13.81
N PHE A 465 1.61 5.43 12.91
CA PHE A 465 0.99 4.16 13.26
C PHE A 465 2.07 3.08 13.44
N MET A 466 1.93 2.25 14.49
CA MET A 466 2.86 1.14 14.74
C MET A 466 2.55 -0.12 13.91
N GLY A 467 1.56 -0.08 13.04
CA GLY A 467 1.34 -1.05 11.98
C GLY A 467 2.45 -1.00 10.94
N CYS A 468 2.64 -2.09 10.21
CA CYS A 468 3.58 -2.16 9.10
C CYS A 468 2.82 -1.99 7.80
N GLU A 469 3.52 -1.56 6.77
CA GLU A 469 3.00 -1.43 5.41
C GLU A 469 4.05 -1.95 4.42
N GLY A 470 3.70 -2.93 3.63
CA GLY A 470 4.64 -3.60 2.73
C GLY A 470 5.17 -2.76 1.59
N THR A 471 4.51 -1.64 1.30
CA THR A 471 4.93 -0.69 0.24
C THR A 471 6.20 0.06 0.55
N VAL A 472 6.63 0.06 1.77
CA VAL A 472 7.77 0.82 2.29
C VAL A 472 9.07 0.59 1.54
N ILE A 473 9.21 -0.57 0.92
CA ILE A 473 10.40 -0.90 0.15
C ILE A 473 10.57 0.01 -1.08
N LEU A 474 9.46 0.56 -1.61
CA LEU A 474 9.47 1.43 -2.79
C LEU A 474 10.19 2.78 -2.55
N PRO A 475 9.84 3.56 -1.50
CA PRO A 475 10.52 4.83 -1.21
C PRO A 475 11.99 4.66 -0.79
N LEU A 476 12.32 3.62 -0.01
CA LEU A 476 13.70 3.35 0.41
C LEU A 476 14.62 3.04 -0.76
N TYR A 477 14.14 2.25 -1.72
CA TYR A 477 14.92 1.92 -2.91
C TYR A 477 15.22 3.16 -3.76
N LEU A 478 14.25 4.08 -3.90
CA LEU A 478 14.47 5.36 -4.57
C LEU A 478 15.43 6.27 -3.80
N GLY A 479 15.39 6.28 -2.48
CA GLY A 479 16.32 7.02 -1.62
C GLY A 479 17.75 6.47 -1.63
N TYR A 480 17.91 5.14 -1.74
CA TYR A 480 19.23 4.49 -1.83
C TYR A 480 19.93 4.70 -3.18
N MET A 481 19.18 4.81 -4.28
CA MET A 481 19.77 5.11 -5.59
C MET A 481 20.29 6.57 -5.71
N MET A 482 19.89 7.45 -4.80
CA MET A 482 20.35 8.85 -4.77
C MET A 482 21.58 9.06 -3.88
N ASN A 483 21.95 8.09 -3.04
CA ASN A 483 23.12 8.16 -2.16
C ASN A 483 23.91 6.85 -2.23
N ASP A 484 24.79 6.75 -3.24
CA ASP A 484 25.83 5.69 -3.32
C ASP A 484 26.92 5.91 -2.25
N GLU A 485 26.61 5.68 -0.98
CA GLU A 485 27.62 5.39 0.05
C GLU A 485 26.93 4.77 1.28
N HIS A 486 27.18 3.48 1.45
CA HIS A 486 26.93 2.55 2.55
C HIS A 486 25.96 1.40 2.26
N CYS A 487 26.52 0.34 1.66
CA CYS A 487 26.10 -1.04 1.95
C CYS A 487 26.79 -1.54 3.21
#